data_364cbd9109b192c8448eb5bc229ed0e2
#
_entry.id   364cbd9109b192c8448eb5bc229ed0e2
#
_cell.length_a   1.000
_cell.length_b   1.000
_cell.length_c   1.000
_cell.angle_alpha   90.00
_cell.angle_beta   90.00
_cell.angle_gamma   90.00
#
_symmetry.space_group_name_H-M   'P 1'
#
loop_
_entity.id
_entity.type
_entity.pdbx_description
1 polymer ?
#
loop_
_entity_poly.entity_id
_entity_poly.type
_entity_poly.pdbx_seq_one_letter_code
_entity_poly.pdbx_strand_id
1 'polypeptide(L)'
;MELVTLWMAVGFLFAAYSVIANDSVQTLGTWIASNNERFNWKVMWGAASAVLLYTLWYGWYTNGGDISYGRLNKIPFQDIQWYHAAAPGLLLILTRIGVPVSTSFLVLSAFASTFVLEKMLMKSMMGYAVAAVAAYAIWIGVTKILDESKPVKEEHKQYWRIGQWVTTGFLWFTWLSHDMANIAVFLPREIPVDLMVMISTVFVAGLWYMFREGGGRIQQIVLEKHNTRYVRSATIIDGVYWLILFFFKELNDIPMSTTWVFVGLLCGRELAMATMTGKEKFKVVFPLIGKDFLKMMVGLAASVGVVLAIHYVIVPAGL
;
A
#
# COMPACT_ATOMS: atom_id res chain seq x y z
N MET A 1 -13.70 20.13 23.60
CA MET A 1 -13.65 19.26 22.40
C MET A 1 -14.31 17.96 22.79
N GLU A 2 -15.37 17.58 22.11
CA GLU A 2 -16.11 16.37 22.47
C GLU A 2 -15.23 15.11 22.29
N LEU A 3 -15.47 14.08 23.09
CA LEU A 3 -14.65 12.86 23.11
C LEU A 3 -14.61 12.16 21.72
N VAL A 4 -15.71 12.25 20.99
CA VAL A 4 -15.83 11.77 19.60
C VAL A 4 -14.80 12.42 18.69
N THR A 5 -14.62 13.74 18.79
CA THR A 5 -13.63 14.48 17.99
C THR A 5 -12.19 14.08 18.36
N LEU A 6 -11.93 13.72 19.61
CA LEU A 6 -10.63 13.21 20.04
C LEU A 6 -10.28 11.89 19.33
N TRP A 7 -11.20 10.92 19.34
CA TRP A 7 -10.97 9.62 18.72
C TRP A 7 -10.87 9.70 17.19
N MET A 8 -11.60 10.60 16.56
CA MET A 8 -11.42 10.93 15.14
C MET A 8 -10.00 11.41 14.87
N ALA A 9 -9.49 12.36 15.64
CA ALA A 9 -8.14 12.89 15.47
C ALA A 9 -7.06 11.83 15.72
N VAL A 10 -7.18 11.03 16.79
CA VAL A 10 -6.24 9.95 17.13
C VAL A 10 -6.26 8.88 16.05
N GLY A 11 -7.42 8.43 15.61
CA GLY A 11 -7.58 7.43 14.55
C GLY A 11 -6.98 7.93 13.21
N PHE A 12 -7.27 9.17 12.85
CA PHE A 12 -6.69 9.82 11.68
C PHE A 12 -5.16 9.85 11.74
N LEU A 13 -4.57 10.29 12.84
CA LEU A 13 -3.11 10.41 12.97
C LEU A 13 -2.43 9.04 12.91
N PHE A 14 -2.99 8.02 13.57
CA PHE A 14 -2.46 6.66 13.52
C PHE A 14 -2.58 6.06 12.11
N ALA A 15 -3.71 6.24 11.45
CA ALA A 15 -3.92 5.77 10.09
C ALA A 15 -3.01 6.51 9.09
N ALA A 16 -2.89 7.82 9.20
CA ALA A 16 -1.99 8.63 8.37
C ALA A 16 -0.52 8.22 8.54
N TYR A 17 -0.07 8.02 9.78
CA TYR A 17 1.27 7.53 10.05
C TYR A 17 1.50 6.12 9.45
N SER A 18 0.51 5.24 9.56
CA SER A 18 0.59 3.89 8.97
C SER A 18 0.73 3.94 7.45
N VAL A 19 -0.09 4.74 6.79
CA VAL A 19 0.00 4.94 5.33
C VAL A 19 1.38 5.48 4.93
N ILE A 20 1.91 6.44 5.67
CA ILE A 20 3.22 7.03 5.37
C ILE A 20 4.37 6.07 5.67
N ALA A 21 4.36 5.41 6.82
CA ALA A 21 5.51 4.61 7.29
C ALA A 21 5.54 3.18 6.77
N ASN A 22 4.39 2.62 6.41
CA ASN A 22 4.24 1.24 5.96
C ASN A 22 3.88 1.19 4.46
N ASP A 23 2.76 1.77 4.12
CA ASP A 23 2.12 1.51 2.85
C ASP A 23 2.79 2.29 1.71
N SER A 24 3.17 3.56 1.93
CA SER A 24 3.88 4.35 0.92
C SER A 24 5.22 3.75 0.51
N VAL A 25 5.89 3.07 1.44
CA VAL A 25 7.17 2.41 1.14
C VAL A 25 6.98 1.17 0.27
N GLN A 26 5.85 0.49 0.33
CA GLN A 26 5.53 -0.62 -0.59
C GLN A 26 5.38 -0.13 -2.03
N THR A 27 4.97 1.12 -2.21
CA THR A 27 4.75 1.75 -3.52
C THR A 27 5.97 2.50 -4.03
N LEU A 28 6.59 3.30 -3.17
CA LEU A 28 7.72 4.17 -3.51
C LEU A 28 9.08 3.51 -3.25
N GLY A 29 9.11 2.38 -2.55
CA GLY A 29 10.36 1.77 -2.08
C GLY A 29 11.30 1.33 -3.19
N THR A 30 10.79 0.76 -4.28
CA THR A 30 11.57 0.41 -5.48
C THR A 30 12.17 1.64 -6.14
N TRP A 31 11.40 2.72 -6.23
CA TRP A 31 11.83 3.99 -6.78
C TRP A 31 12.86 4.69 -5.90
N ILE A 32 12.66 4.70 -4.57
CA ILE A 32 13.65 5.21 -3.62
C ILE A 32 14.96 4.41 -3.76
N ALA A 33 14.88 3.07 -3.75
CA ALA A 33 16.04 2.20 -3.80
C ALA A 33 16.89 2.39 -5.06
N SER A 34 16.28 2.67 -6.22
CA SER A 34 16.96 2.79 -7.51
C SER A 34 17.40 4.22 -7.84
N ASN A 35 16.97 5.23 -7.06
CA ASN A 35 17.22 6.64 -7.34
C ASN A 35 17.99 7.40 -6.23
N ASN A 36 18.10 6.86 -5.03
CA ASN A 36 18.71 7.53 -3.86
C ASN A 36 20.19 7.92 -4.05
N GLU A 37 20.93 7.21 -4.90
CA GLU A 37 22.32 7.56 -5.22
C GLU A 37 22.43 8.72 -6.23
N ARG A 38 21.38 9.00 -6.99
CA ARG A 38 21.39 9.98 -8.08
C ARG A 38 20.62 11.25 -7.76
N PHE A 39 19.52 11.16 -7.04
CA PHE A 39 18.66 12.27 -6.69
C PHE A 39 18.69 12.55 -5.21
N ASN A 40 18.74 13.85 -4.88
CA ASN A 40 18.57 14.27 -3.50
C ASN A 40 17.15 13.85 -3.01
N TRP A 41 17.07 13.36 -1.78
CA TRP A 41 15.82 12.96 -1.15
C TRP A 41 14.74 14.07 -1.19
N LYS A 42 15.14 15.35 -1.16
CA LYS A 42 14.21 16.49 -1.28
C LYS A 42 13.51 16.55 -2.62
N VAL A 43 14.21 16.19 -3.72
CA VAL A 43 13.62 16.15 -5.07
C VAL A 43 12.60 15.00 -5.13
N MET A 44 12.95 13.85 -4.57
CA MET A 44 12.04 12.70 -4.52
C MET A 44 10.82 12.97 -3.62
N TRP A 45 11.04 13.57 -2.45
CA TRP A 45 9.95 14.03 -1.59
C TRP A 45 9.02 15.02 -2.30
N GLY A 46 9.58 16.02 -2.98
CA GLY A 46 8.78 17.00 -3.72
C GLY A 46 7.93 16.36 -4.81
N ALA A 47 8.49 15.44 -5.59
CA ALA A 47 7.76 14.70 -6.62
C ALA A 47 6.65 13.81 -6.03
N ALA A 48 6.95 13.04 -5.00
CA ALA A 48 5.96 12.19 -4.32
C ALA A 48 4.84 13.02 -3.68
N SER A 49 5.19 14.17 -3.06
CA SER A 49 4.23 15.11 -2.48
C SER A 49 3.36 15.79 -3.54
N ALA A 50 3.90 16.11 -4.71
CA ALA A 50 3.11 16.68 -5.81
C ALA A 50 2.03 15.71 -6.30
N VAL A 51 2.38 14.43 -6.49
CA VAL A 51 1.41 13.39 -6.88
C VAL A 51 0.39 13.17 -5.75
N LEU A 52 0.81 13.14 -4.49
CA LEU A 52 -0.08 13.00 -3.34
C LEU A 52 -1.09 14.16 -3.28
N LEU A 53 -0.62 15.40 -3.35
CA LEU A 53 -1.49 16.58 -3.33
C LEU A 53 -2.45 16.58 -4.50
N TYR A 54 -1.97 16.27 -5.71
CA TYR A 54 -2.84 16.13 -6.87
C TYR A 54 -3.92 15.07 -6.62
N THR A 55 -3.56 13.90 -6.12
CA THR A 55 -4.53 12.82 -5.85
C THR A 55 -5.57 13.23 -4.82
N LEU A 56 -5.15 13.81 -3.69
CA LEU A 56 -6.04 14.26 -2.63
C LEU A 56 -7.03 15.32 -3.13
N TRP A 57 -6.52 16.38 -3.75
CA TRP A 57 -7.35 17.50 -4.21
C TRP A 57 -8.22 17.15 -5.41
N TYR A 58 -7.73 16.30 -6.31
CA TYR A 58 -8.53 15.78 -7.41
C TYR A 58 -9.68 14.90 -6.90
N GLY A 59 -9.39 13.96 -5.99
CA GLY A 59 -10.42 13.12 -5.36
C GLY A 59 -11.45 13.97 -4.62
N TRP A 60 -11.00 14.90 -3.80
CA TRP A 60 -11.85 15.83 -3.06
C TRP A 60 -12.78 16.65 -3.98
N TYR A 61 -12.23 17.22 -5.05
CA TYR A 61 -13.00 18.03 -6.00
C TYR A 61 -14.01 17.21 -6.80
N THR A 62 -13.59 16.04 -7.29
CA THR A 62 -14.43 15.22 -8.18
C THR A 62 -15.49 14.39 -7.45
N ASN A 63 -15.33 14.17 -6.14
CA ASN A 63 -16.24 13.37 -5.33
C ASN A 63 -16.95 14.19 -4.22
N GLY A 64 -17.13 15.49 -4.43
CA GLY A 64 -17.93 16.32 -3.53
C GLY A 64 -17.40 16.41 -2.09
N GLY A 65 -16.08 16.46 -1.92
CA GLY A 65 -15.43 16.51 -0.60
C GLY A 65 -14.94 15.16 -0.06
N ASP A 66 -15.22 14.05 -0.76
CA ASP A 66 -14.72 12.71 -0.37
C ASP A 66 -13.36 12.40 -1.02
N ILE A 67 -12.36 12.13 -0.18
CA ILE A 67 -11.04 11.69 -0.62
C ILE A 67 -10.90 10.17 -0.76
N SER A 68 -11.93 9.41 -0.43
CA SER A 68 -11.93 7.94 -0.53
C SER A 68 -12.22 7.41 -1.93
N TYR A 69 -12.52 8.28 -2.88
CA TYR A 69 -12.94 7.89 -4.23
C TYR A 69 -14.14 6.95 -4.24
N GLY A 70 -15.15 7.22 -3.39
CA GLY A 70 -16.36 6.43 -3.27
C GLY A 70 -16.22 5.09 -2.55
N ARG A 71 -15.01 4.71 -2.09
CA ARG A 71 -14.77 3.41 -1.45
C ARG A 71 -15.45 3.26 -0.09
N LEU A 72 -15.85 4.36 0.53
CA LEU A 72 -16.61 4.36 1.77
C LEU A 72 -18.14 4.33 1.56
N ASN A 73 -18.62 4.33 0.31
CA ASN A 73 -20.06 4.31 0.03
C ASN A 73 -20.80 3.08 0.61
N LYS A 74 -20.08 1.95 0.78
CA LYS A 74 -20.62 0.71 1.37
C LYS A 74 -20.28 0.53 2.84
N ILE A 75 -19.57 1.47 3.44
CA ILE A 75 -19.24 1.50 4.85
C ILE A 75 -20.00 2.67 5.45
N PRO A 76 -21.04 2.43 6.27
CA PRO A 76 -21.84 3.49 6.84
C PRO A 76 -20.98 4.40 7.75
N PHE A 77 -21.34 5.68 7.80
CA PHE A 77 -20.74 6.58 8.78
C PHE A 77 -21.14 6.11 10.18
N GLN A 78 -20.19 6.07 11.08
CA GLN A 78 -20.36 5.67 12.47
C GLN A 78 -19.68 6.69 13.39
N ASP A 79 -20.20 6.84 14.61
CA ASP A 79 -19.53 7.60 15.64
C ASP A 79 -18.20 6.93 16.00
N ILE A 80 -17.11 7.66 15.87
CA ILE A 80 -15.76 7.14 16.09
C ILE A 80 -15.52 6.97 17.59
N GLN A 81 -15.39 5.73 18.02
CA GLN A 81 -15.08 5.32 19.38
C GLN A 81 -13.59 4.97 19.53
N TRP A 82 -13.15 4.81 20.77
CA TRP A 82 -11.76 4.48 21.10
C TRP A 82 -11.25 3.20 20.40
N TYR A 83 -12.08 2.18 20.25
CA TYR A 83 -11.72 0.91 19.62
C TYR A 83 -11.52 1.04 18.10
N HIS A 84 -12.21 1.97 17.46
CA HIS A 84 -11.94 2.30 16.06
C HIS A 84 -10.53 2.88 15.90
N ALA A 85 -10.12 3.79 16.79
CA ALA A 85 -8.78 4.37 16.79
C ALA A 85 -7.70 3.38 17.24
N ALA A 86 -8.04 2.37 18.05
CA ALA A 86 -7.13 1.32 18.48
C ALA A 86 -6.68 0.42 17.31
N ALA A 87 -7.52 0.23 16.28
CA ALA A 87 -7.20 -0.60 15.12
C ALA A 87 -5.93 -0.11 14.38
N PRO A 88 -5.80 1.13 13.92
CA PRO A 88 -4.55 1.62 13.34
C PRO A 88 -3.41 1.70 14.36
N GLY A 89 -3.70 1.87 15.67
CA GLY A 89 -2.70 1.76 16.73
C GLY A 89 -2.05 0.38 16.79
N LEU A 90 -2.85 -0.69 16.72
CA LEU A 90 -2.34 -2.08 16.64
C LEU A 90 -1.52 -2.30 15.36
N LEU A 91 -1.93 -1.72 14.23
CA LEU A 91 -1.18 -1.78 12.99
C LEU A 91 0.25 -1.26 13.17
N LEU A 92 0.41 -0.13 13.87
CA LEU A 92 1.75 0.44 14.13
C LEU A 92 2.63 -0.51 14.94
N ILE A 93 2.07 -1.21 15.92
CA ILE A 93 2.79 -2.21 16.72
C ILE A 93 3.22 -3.38 15.82
N LEU A 94 2.30 -3.96 15.07
CA LEU A 94 2.57 -5.10 14.19
C LEU A 94 3.62 -4.77 13.12
N THR A 95 3.54 -3.58 12.55
CA THR A 95 4.51 -3.11 11.56
C THR A 95 5.91 -2.95 12.17
N ARG A 96 5.99 -2.45 13.40
CA ARG A 96 7.28 -2.30 14.10
C ARG A 96 7.97 -3.63 14.41
N ILE A 97 7.23 -4.71 14.60
CA ILE A 97 7.79 -6.06 14.78
C ILE A 97 7.99 -6.81 13.46
N GLY A 98 7.76 -6.14 12.32
CA GLY A 98 8.05 -6.68 10.98
C GLY A 98 6.99 -7.63 10.44
N VAL A 99 5.76 -7.55 10.94
CA VAL A 99 4.59 -8.25 10.39
C VAL A 99 3.91 -7.34 9.37
N PRO A 100 3.90 -7.68 8.07
CA PRO A 100 3.19 -6.91 7.06
C PRO A 100 1.68 -7.13 7.25
N VAL A 101 0.98 -6.08 7.64
CA VAL A 101 -0.47 -6.09 7.84
C VAL A 101 -1.13 -5.23 6.78
N SER A 102 -2.27 -5.64 6.32
CA SER A 102 -3.10 -4.83 5.45
C SER A 102 -3.81 -3.75 6.25
N THR A 103 -3.49 -2.49 5.98
CA THR A 103 -4.16 -1.34 6.58
C THR A 103 -5.66 -1.39 6.32
N SER A 104 -6.07 -1.69 5.08
CA SER A 104 -7.49 -1.79 4.72
C SER A 104 -8.22 -2.87 5.53
N PHE A 105 -7.62 -4.05 5.73
CA PHE A 105 -8.25 -5.07 6.57
C PHE A 105 -8.35 -4.63 8.02
N LEU A 106 -7.27 -4.15 8.60
CA LEU A 106 -7.27 -3.86 10.03
C LEU A 106 -8.12 -2.63 10.37
N VAL A 107 -8.04 -1.58 9.57
CA VAL A 107 -8.77 -0.33 9.82
C VAL A 107 -10.22 -0.44 9.37
N LEU A 108 -10.46 -0.72 8.08
CA LEU A 108 -11.83 -0.68 7.54
C LEU A 108 -12.72 -1.80 8.06
N SER A 109 -12.13 -2.93 8.47
CA SER A 109 -12.91 -4.02 9.10
C SER A 109 -13.58 -3.63 10.41
N ALA A 110 -13.00 -2.67 11.15
CA ALA A 110 -13.60 -2.16 12.38
C ALA A 110 -14.93 -1.43 12.12
N PHE A 111 -15.13 -0.93 10.90
CA PHE A 111 -16.33 -0.20 10.48
C PHE A 111 -17.24 -0.99 9.52
N ALA A 112 -16.71 -2.04 8.90
CA ALA A 112 -17.38 -2.75 7.84
C ALA A 112 -18.38 -3.78 8.39
N SER A 113 -19.47 -3.97 7.66
CA SER A 113 -20.35 -5.12 7.89
C SER A 113 -19.64 -6.42 7.45
N THR A 114 -20.11 -7.56 7.97
CA THR A 114 -19.59 -8.90 7.61
C THR A 114 -19.60 -9.13 6.09
N PHE A 115 -20.65 -8.65 5.41
CA PHE A 115 -20.75 -8.73 3.96
C PHE A 115 -19.65 -7.95 3.25
N VAL A 116 -19.36 -6.72 3.69
CA VAL A 116 -18.29 -5.89 3.09
C VAL A 116 -16.94 -6.52 3.36
N LEU A 117 -16.70 -7.03 4.57
CA LEU A 117 -15.47 -7.73 4.94
C LEU A 117 -15.22 -8.97 4.05
N GLU A 118 -16.24 -9.78 3.82
CA GLU A 118 -16.14 -10.95 2.93
C GLU A 118 -15.76 -10.53 1.50
N LYS A 119 -16.40 -9.49 0.96
CA LYS A 119 -16.07 -8.97 -0.37
C LYS A 119 -14.67 -8.37 -0.45
N MET A 120 -14.23 -7.68 0.59
CA MET A 120 -12.84 -7.18 0.70
C MET A 120 -11.84 -8.35 0.69
N LEU A 121 -12.12 -9.41 1.43
CA LEU A 121 -11.27 -10.60 1.48
C LEU A 121 -11.19 -11.29 0.11
N MET A 122 -12.32 -11.54 -0.52
CA MET A 122 -12.37 -12.16 -1.86
C MET A 122 -11.60 -11.33 -2.90
N LYS A 123 -11.84 -10.02 -2.95
CA LYS A 123 -11.15 -9.12 -3.87
C LYS A 123 -9.64 -9.10 -3.62
N SER A 124 -9.21 -9.14 -2.36
CA SER A 124 -7.79 -9.16 -2.01
C SER A 124 -7.12 -10.49 -2.35
N MET A 125 -7.79 -11.62 -2.16
CA MET A 125 -7.31 -12.94 -2.60
C MET A 125 -7.18 -13.00 -4.11
N MET A 126 -8.17 -12.51 -4.86
CA MET A 126 -8.10 -12.37 -6.32
C MET A 126 -6.93 -11.47 -6.72
N GLY A 127 -6.76 -10.34 -6.06
CA GLY A 127 -5.65 -9.41 -6.31
C GLY A 127 -4.29 -10.06 -6.10
N TYR A 128 -4.12 -10.83 -5.03
CA TYR A 128 -2.91 -11.62 -4.77
C TYR A 128 -2.65 -12.64 -5.91
N ALA A 129 -3.65 -13.44 -6.25
CA ALA A 129 -3.51 -14.49 -7.27
C ALA A 129 -3.22 -13.91 -8.66
N VAL A 130 -3.99 -12.89 -9.08
CA VAL A 130 -3.80 -12.21 -10.37
C VAL A 130 -2.42 -11.56 -10.43
N ALA A 131 -1.97 -10.90 -9.35
CA ALA A 131 -0.66 -10.30 -9.29
C ALA A 131 0.47 -11.33 -9.39
N ALA A 132 0.34 -12.47 -8.71
CA ALA A 132 1.32 -13.55 -8.77
C ALA A 132 1.42 -14.15 -10.18
N VAL A 133 0.28 -14.46 -10.81
CA VAL A 133 0.24 -15.05 -12.16
C VAL A 133 0.73 -14.04 -13.20
N ALA A 134 0.28 -12.79 -13.15
CA ALA A 134 0.69 -11.74 -14.09
C ALA A 134 2.20 -11.46 -13.97
N ALA A 135 2.71 -11.31 -12.74
CA ALA A 135 4.14 -11.11 -12.53
C ALA A 135 4.96 -12.30 -13.03
N TYR A 136 4.53 -13.53 -12.74
CA TYR A 136 5.19 -14.74 -13.24
C TYR A 136 5.29 -14.74 -14.77
N ALA A 137 4.17 -14.53 -15.46
CA ALA A 137 4.11 -14.54 -16.92
C ALA A 137 4.95 -13.42 -17.55
N ILE A 138 4.82 -12.19 -17.01
CA ILE A 138 5.56 -11.02 -17.49
C ILE A 138 7.07 -11.21 -17.30
N TRP A 139 7.50 -11.70 -16.12
CA TRP A 139 8.93 -11.92 -15.85
C TRP A 139 9.54 -13.00 -16.71
N ILE A 140 8.83 -14.11 -16.99
CA ILE A 140 9.31 -15.11 -17.97
C ILE A 140 9.46 -14.47 -19.36
N GLY A 141 8.48 -13.67 -19.80
CA GLY A 141 8.55 -12.95 -21.06
C GLY A 141 9.69 -11.94 -21.11
N VAL A 142 9.79 -11.11 -20.08
CA VAL A 142 10.84 -10.07 -19.96
C VAL A 142 12.23 -10.69 -19.92
N THR A 143 12.44 -11.75 -19.13
CA THR A 143 13.75 -12.41 -19.03
C THR A 143 14.20 -13.04 -20.35
N LYS A 144 13.26 -13.55 -21.16
CA LYS A 144 13.56 -14.06 -22.50
C LYS A 144 13.95 -12.96 -23.49
N ILE A 145 13.34 -11.77 -23.38
CA ILE A 145 13.54 -10.66 -24.33
C ILE A 145 14.71 -9.78 -23.91
N LEU A 146 14.83 -9.47 -22.62
CA LEU A 146 15.72 -8.41 -22.12
C LEU A 146 16.97 -8.91 -21.41
N ASP A 147 17.16 -10.22 -21.25
CA ASP A 147 18.30 -10.81 -20.51
C ASP A 147 18.66 -9.99 -19.25
N GLU A 148 17.87 -10.15 -18.19
CA GLU A 148 18.06 -9.39 -16.93
C GLU A 148 19.44 -9.61 -16.27
N SER A 149 20.17 -10.65 -16.66
CA SER A 149 21.53 -10.91 -16.21
C SER A 149 22.55 -9.88 -16.71
N LYS A 150 22.24 -9.20 -17.83
CA LYS A 150 23.10 -8.18 -18.39
C LYS A 150 22.77 -6.79 -17.86
N PRO A 151 23.80 -6.02 -17.48
CA PRO A 151 23.59 -4.63 -17.08
C PRO A 151 22.99 -3.83 -18.22
N VAL A 152 22.08 -2.92 -17.91
CA VAL A 152 21.51 -1.98 -18.89
C VAL A 152 22.64 -1.10 -19.42
N LYS A 153 22.78 -0.97 -20.74
CA LYS A 153 23.72 -0.04 -21.34
C LYS A 153 23.50 1.38 -20.82
N GLU A 154 24.57 2.14 -20.60
CA GLU A 154 24.49 3.49 -20.02
C GLU A 154 23.53 4.41 -20.81
N GLU A 155 23.58 4.32 -22.15
CA GLU A 155 22.70 5.08 -23.06
C GLU A 155 21.20 4.81 -22.84
N HIS A 156 20.82 3.60 -22.39
CA HIS A 156 19.43 3.22 -22.15
C HIS A 156 18.98 3.44 -20.70
N LYS A 157 19.91 3.64 -19.76
CA LYS A 157 19.55 3.84 -18.34
C LYS A 157 18.66 5.05 -18.13
N GLN A 158 18.86 6.10 -18.90
CA GLN A 158 18.05 7.31 -18.80
C GLN A 158 16.58 7.06 -19.20
N TYR A 159 16.35 6.31 -20.28
CA TYR A 159 14.99 5.97 -20.73
C TYR A 159 14.26 5.11 -19.69
N TRP A 160 14.94 4.12 -19.14
CA TRP A 160 14.38 3.30 -18.06
C TRP A 160 14.04 4.14 -16.82
N ARG A 161 14.86 5.12 -16.49
CA ARG A 161 14.62 6.02 -15.38
C ARG A 161 13.41 6.92 -15.62
N ILE A 162 13.28 7.49 -16.80
CA ILE A 162 12.08 8.26 -17.17
C ILE A 162 10.83 7.35 -17.07
N GLY A 163 10.92 6.16 -17.66
CA GLY A 163 9.85 5.16 -17.55
C GLY A 163 9.47 4.86 -16.09
N GLN A 164 10.47 4.68 -15.22
CA GLN A 164 10.23 4.44 -13.79
C GLN A 164 9.52 5.63 -13.11
N TRP A 165 9.95 6.85 -13.34
CA TRP A 165 9.29 8.01 -12.76
C TRP A 165 7.82 8.11 -13.18
N VAL A 166 7.54 7.78 -14.45
CA VAL A 166 6.17 7.74 -14.98
C VAL A 166 5.36 6.61 -14.34
N THR A 167 5.89 5.38 -14.37
CA THR A 167 5.16 4.22 -13.80
C THR A 167 4.98 4.33 -12.30
N THR A 168 5.99 4.82 -11.56
CA THR A 168 5.87 5.07 -10.12
C THR A 168 4.87 6.19 -9.82
N GLY A 169 4.83 7.25 -10.63
CA GLY A 169 3.85 8.33 -10.49
C GLY A 169 2.40 7.83 -10.66
N PHE A 170 2.14 7.04 -11.70
CA PHE A 170 0.84 6.41 -11.91
C PHE A 170 0.50 5.38 -10.83
N LEU A 171 1.47 4.58 -10.42
CA LEU A 171 1.29 3.63 -9.32
C LEU A 171 0.92 4.36 -8.04
N TRP A 172 1.65 5.42 -7.68
CA TRP A 172 1.43 6.20 -6.47
C TRP A 172 0.04 6.87 -6.47
N PHE A 173 -0.36 7.47 -7.60
CA PHE A 173 -1.71 8.01 -7.77
C PHE A 173 -2.79 6.95 -7.58
N THR A 174 -2.67 5.82 -8.28
CA THR A 174 -3.66 4.74 -8.24
C THR A 174 -3.73 4.12 -6.85
N TRP A 175 -2.56 3.90 -6.22
CA TRP A 175 -2.46 3.36 -4.88
C TRP A 175 -3.13 4.29 -3.86
N LEU A 176 -2.82 5.59 -3.86
CA LEU A 176 -3.46 6.58 -3.00
C LEU A 176 -4.98 6.57 -3.15
N SER A 177 -5.47 6.53 -4.39
CA SER A 177 -6.92 6.46 -4.64
C SER A 177 -7.58 5.16 -4.14
N HIS A 178 -6.81 4.09 -3.89
CA HIS A 178 -7.29 2.89 -3.21
C HIS A 178 -7.28 3.04 -1.69
N ASP A 179 -6.21 3.58 -1.13
CA ASP A 179 -5.94 3.46 0.31
C ASP A 179 -6.30 4.71 1.12
N MET A 180 -6.71 5.81 0.46
CA MET A 180 -7.24 6.98 1.17
C MET A 180 -8.50 6.68 1.98
N ALA A 181 -9.27 5.66 1.64
CA ALA A 181 -10.39 5.18 2.44
C ALA A 181 -9.99 4.81 3.88
N ASN A 182 -8.77 4.28 4.07
CA ASN A 182 -8.25 3.90 5.39
C ASN A 182 -8.09 5.08 6.34
N ILE A 183 -8.02 6.29 5.80
CA ILE A 183 -7.86 7.55 6.53
C ILE A 183 -9.19 8.30 6.56
N ALA A 184 -9.86 8.37 5.41
CA ALA A 184 -11.13 9.07 5.25
C ALA A 184 -12.24 8.50 6.16
N VAL A 185 -12.13 7.23 6.58
CA VAL A 185 -13.08 6.63 7.50
C VAL A 185 -13.15 7.32 8.86
N PHE A 186 -12.06 8.00 9.28
CA PHE A 186 -11.98 8.80 10.51
C PHE A 186 -12.38 10.27 10.32
N LEU A 187 -12.71 10.68 9.12
CA LEU A 187 -12.99 12.05 8.73
C LEU A 187 -14.47 12.23 8.36
N PRO A 188 -14.99 13.47 8.37
CA PRO A 188 -16.29 13.74 7.75
C PRO A 188 -16.32 13.28 6.29
N ARG A 189 -17.47 12.81 5.81
CA ARG A 189 -17.60 12.37 4.40
C ARG A 189 -17.39 13.53 3.41
N GLU A 190 -17.86 14.71 3.77
CA GLU A 190 -17.62 15.94 3.05
C GLU A 190 -16.59 16.76 3.83
N ILE A 191 -15.36 16.73 3.38
CA ILE A 191 -14.24 17.38 4.07
C ILE A 191 -14.26 18.86 3.72
N PRO A 192 -14.34 19.80 4.70
CA PRO A 192 -14.23 21.23 4.43
C PRO A 192 -12.78 21.59 4.03
N VAL A 193 -12.62 22.73 3.34
CA VAL A 193 -11.34 23.16 2.74
C VAL A 193 -10.23 23.32 3.80
N ASP A 194 -10.53 23.89 4.95
CA ASP A 194 -9.59 24.09 6.05
C ASP A 194 -9.04 22.76 6.58
N LEU A 195 -9.91 21.79 6.78
CA LEU A 195 -9.52 20.43 7.17
C LEU A 195 -8.72 19.75 6.05
N MET A 196 -9.07 19.97 4.79
CA MET A 196 -8.32 19.45 3.63
C MET A 196 -6.89 19.99 3.56
N VAL A 197 -6.69 21.28 3.85
CA VAL A 197 -5.36 21.89 3.96
C VAL A 197 -4.57 21.25 5.11
N MET A 198 -5.19 21.03 6.26
CA MET A 198 -4.55 20.38 7.41
C MET A 198 -4.13 18.94 7.06
N ILE A 199 -5.01 18.14 6.46
CA ILE A 199 -4.72 16.78 5.99
C ILE A 199 -3.53 16.79 5.04
N SER A 200 -3.56 17.65 4.02
CA SER A 200 -2.48 17.83 3.05
C SER A 200 -1.15 18.13 3.73
N THR A 201 -1.16 19.01 4.72
CA THR A 201 0.04 19.40 5.48
C THR A 201 0.60 18.22 6.28
N VAL A 202 -0.25 17.46 6.97
CA VAL A 202 0.15 16.27 7.74
C VAL A 202 0.82 15.24 6.83
N PHE A 203 0.25 14.97 5.65
CA PHE A 203 0.81 14.01 4.71
C PHE A 203 2.14 14.47 4.10
N VAL A 204 2.23 15.73 3.67
CA VAL A 204 3.47 16.30 3.10
C VAL A 204 4.60 16.31 4.15
N ALA A 205 4.28 16.67 5.39
CA ALA A 205 5.24 16.62 6.50
C ALA A 205 5.65 15.17 6.86
N GLY A 206 4.71 14.25 6.85
CA GLY A 206 5.00 12.83 7.08
C GLY A 206 5.87 12.23 5.98
N LEU A 207 5.59 12.51 4.70
CA LEU A 207 6.46 12.11 3.59
C LEU A 207 7.85 12.74 3.70
N TRP A 208 7.94 14.02 4.13
CA TRP A 208 9.23 14.67 4.38
C TRP A 208 10.07 13.88 5.39
N TYR A 209 9.44 13.49 6.51
CA TYR A 209 10.10 12.66 7.52
C TYR A 209 10.54 11.30 6.97
N MET A 210 9.64 10.61 6.26
CA MET A 210 9.92 9.29 5.65
C MET A 210 11.08 9.35 4.66
N PHE A 211 11.10 10.33 3.76
CA PHE A 211 12.19 10.48 2.79
C PHE A 211 13.51 10.88 3.44
N ARG A 212 13.47 11.71 4.49
CA ARG A 212 14.66 12.07 5.27
C ARG A 212 15.31 10.86 5.96
N GLU A 213 14.49 9.95 6.47
CA GLU A 213 14.93 8.70 7.12
C GLU A 213 15.21 7.56 6.11
N GLY A 214 15.16 7.83 4.82
CA GLY A 214 15.42 6.84 3.76
C GLY A 214 14.43 5.68 3.69
N GLY A 215 13.15 5.92 4.04
CA GLY A 215 12.07 4.91 3.99
C GLY A 215 11.97 4.00 5.22
N GLY A 216 12.85 4.15 6.21
CA GLY A 216 12.77 3.44 7.49
C GLY A 216 12.89 1.91 7.39
N ARG A 217 12.31 1.18 8.35
CA ARG A 217 12.44 -0.30 8.45
C ARG A 217 11.79 -1.06 7.30
N ILE A 218 10.69 -0.57 6.76
CA ILE A 218 10.00 -1.25 5.66
C ILE A 218 10.83 -1.19 4.37
N GLN A 219 11.61 -0.11 4.17
CA GLN A 219 12.54 -0.01 3.06
C GLN A 219 13.60 -1.12 3.08
N GLN A 220 14.00 -1.60 4.25
CA GLN A 220 14.93 -2.73 4.36
C GLN A 220 14.34 -4.00 3.75
N ILE A 221 13.04 -4.25 3.94
CA ILE A 221 12.33 -5.39 3.34
C ILE A 221 12.34 -5.30 1.81
N VAL A 222 12.17 -4.09 1.27
CA VAL A 222 12.25 -3.86 -0.18
C VAL A 222 13.66 -4.08 -0.70
N LEU A 223 14.69 -3.66 0.06
CA LEU A 223 16.10 -3.79 -0.29
C LEU A 223 16.61 -5.23 -0.19
N GLU A 224 16.10 -6.03 0.74
CA GLU A 224 16.46 -7.45 0.91
C GLU A 224 16.03 -8.32 -0.28
N LYS A 225 15.03 -7.88 -1.04
CA LYS A 225 14.57 -8.59 -2.24
C LYS A 225 15.49 -8.24 -3.42
N HIS A 226 16.24 -9.22 -3.88
CA HIS A 226 17.23 -9.08 -4.95
C HIS A 226 16.71 -8.32 -6.18
N ASN A 227 17.56 -7.44 -6.74
CA ASN A 227 17.35 -6.68 -7.97
C ASN A 227 16.34 -5.50 -7.95
N THR A 228 15.74 -5.14 -6.82
CA THR A 228 14.89 -3.94 -6.74
C THR A 228 15.67 -2.63 -6.88
N ARG A 229 17.00 -2.69 -6.75
CA ARG A 229 17.90 -1.53 -6.95
C ARG A 229 18.14 -1.17 -8.42
N TYR A 230 17.91 -2.12 -9.35
CA TYR A 230 18.12 -1.86 -10.77
C TYR A 230 16.91 -1.13 -11.37
N VAL A 231 17.17 0.01 -12.00
CA VAL A 231 16.12 0.88 -12.55
C VAL A 231 15.17 0.15 -13.50
N ARG A 232 15.68 -0.77 -14.34
CA ARG A 232 14.84 -1.57 -15.25
C ARG A 232 13.85 -2.46 -14.50
N SER A 233 14.34 -3.25 -13.54
CA SER A 233 13.48 -4.10 -12.71
C SER A 233 12.46 -3.29 -11.94
N ALA A 234 12.88 -2.17 -11.34
CA ALA A 234 11.98 -1.27 -10.63
C ALA A 234 10.88 -0.70 -11.54
N THR A 235 11.22 -0.25 -12.76
CA THR A 235 10.25 0.23 -13.75
C THR A 235 9.19 -0.83 -14.08
N ILE A 236 9.62 -2.09 -14.27
CA ILE A 236 8.70 -3.18 -14.61
C ILE A 236 7.81 -3.53 -13.40
N ILE A 237 8.38 -3.61 -12.18
CA ILE A 237 7.62 -3.84 -10.95
C ILE A 237 6.54 -2.79 -10.79
N ASP A 238 6.93 -1.52 -10.86
CA ASP A 238 6.02 -0.39 -10.66
C ASP A 238 4.93 -0.37 -11.74
N GLY A 239 5.29 -0.64 -13.00
CA GLY A 239 4.34 -0.69 -14.12
C GLY A 239 3.33 -1.83 -14.00
N VAL A 240 3.79 -3.04 -13.65
CA VAL A 240 2.89 -4.20 -13.46
C VAL A 240 1.98 -3.98 -12.25
N TYR A 241 2.53 -3.47 -11.15
CA TYR A 241 1.76 -3.19 -9.95
C TYR A 241 0.69 -2.12 -10.23
N TRP A 242 1.06 -1.04 -10.94
CA TRP A 242 0.11 -0.02 -11.38
C TRP A 242 -1.04 -0.60 -12.20
N LEU A 243 -0.74 -1.38 -13.25
CA LEU A 243 -1.77 -1.95 -14.13
C LEU A 243 -2.74 -2.87 -13.36
N ILE A 244 -2.23 -3.65 -12.42
CA ILE A 244 -3.06 -4.53 -11.58
C ILE A 244 -3.96 -3.70 -10.66
N LEU A 245 -3.41 -2.70 -9.96
CA LEU A 245 -4.20 -1.84 -9.08
C LEU A 245 -5.23 -1.04 -9.88
N PHE A 246 -4.85 -0.53 -11.05
CA PHE A 246 -5.76 0.19 -11.93
C PHE A 246 -6.93 -0.71 -12.37
N PHE A 247 -6.66 -1.94 -12.79
CA PHE A 247 -7.71 -2.91 -13.13
C PHE A 247 -8.68 -3.15 -11.96
N PHE A 248 -8.16 -3.38 -10.75
CA PHE A 248 -9.00 -3.60 -9.57
C PHE A 248 -9.72 -2.34 -9.09
N LYS A 249 -9.19 -1.14 -9.39
CA LYS A 249 -9.87 0.13 -9.14
C LYS A 249 -11.13 0.25 -9.99
N GLU A 250 -11.04 -0.05 -11.27
CA GLU A 250 -12.15 0.06 -12.22
C GLU A 250 -13.18 -1.08 -12.05
N LEU A 251 -12.81 -2.19 -11.42
CA LEU A 251 -13.70 -3.34 -11.24
C LEU A 251 -14.90 -3.02 -10.33
N ASN A 252 -14.66 -2.36 -9.21
CA ASN A 252 -15.67 -1.89 -8.25
C ASN A 252 -15.06 -1.04 -7.14
N ASP A 253 -15.92 -0.35 -6.36
CA ASP A 253 -15.52 0.54 -5.25
C ASP A 253 -15.25 -0.19 -3.93
N ILE A 254 -15.27 -1.51 -3.89
CA ILE A 254 -14.99 -2.26 -2.66
C ILE A 254 -13.49 -2.12 -2.33
N PRO A 255 -13.14 -1.69 -1.12
CA PRO A 255 -11.75 -1.67 -0.68
C PRO A 255 -11.07 -3.03 -0.78
N MET A 256 -9.77 -3.04 -1.01
CA MET A 256 -8.98 -4.27 -1.06
C MET A 256 -7.61 -4.05 -0.40
N SER A 257 -6.92 -5.14 -0.10
CA SER A 257 -5.55 -5.08 0.38
C SER A 257 -4.56 -4.88 -0.76
N THR A 258 -4.02 -3.70 -0.88
CA THR A 258 -2.91 -3.39 -1.79
C THR A 258 -1.62 -4.12 -1.40
N THR A 259 -1.40 -4.34 -0.10
CA THR A 259 -0.31 -5.17 0.44
C THR A 259 -0.35 -6.60 -0.13
N TRP A 260 -1.52 -7.21 -0.23
CA TRP A 260 -1.66 -8.56 -0.78
C TRP A 260 -1.32 -8.61 -2.27
N VAL A 261 -1.73 -7.59 -3.04
CA VAL A 261 -1.35 -7.45 -4.45
C VAL A 261 0.18 -7.33 -4.58
N PHE A 262 0.80 -6.51 -3.76
CA PHE A 262 2.25 -6.33 -3.75
C PHE A 262 3.01 -7.63 -3.41
N VAL A 263 2.57 -8.34 -2.36
CA VAL A 263 3.18 -9.63 -1.99
C VAL A 263 3.00 -10.66 -3.11
N GLY A 264 1.81 -10.74 -3.71
CA GLY A 264 1.53 -11.61 -4.85
C GLY A 264 2.46 -11.34 -6.04
N LEU A 265 2.63 -10.06 -6.40
CA LEU A 265 3.53 -9.63 -7.46
C LEU A 265 4.99 -10.06 -7.19
N LEU A 266 5.48 -9.86 -5.98
CA LEU A 266 6.83 -10.26 -5.61
C LEU A 266 6.99 -11.78 -5.62
N CYS A 267 6.00 -12.54 -5.12
CA CYS A 267 6.01 -14.00 -5.17
C CYS A 267 6.04 -14.53 -6.62
N GLY A 268 5.22 -13.98 -7.50
CA GLY A 268 5.21 -14.34 -8.92
C GLY A 268 6.54 -14.07 -9.61
N ARG A 269 7.13 -12.90 -9.32
CA ARG A 269 8.46 -12.53 -9.82
C ARG A 269 9.54 -13.50 -9.35
N GLU A 270 9.63 -13.77 -8.04
CA GLU A 270 10.64 -14.69 -7.49
C GLU A 270 10.48 -16.10 -8.06
N LEU A 271 9.24 -16.56 -8.24
CA LEU A 271 8.96 -17.85 -8.86
C LEU A 271 9.41 -17.90 -10.33
N ALA A 272 9.18 -16.84 -11.10
CA ALA A 272 9.66 -16.73 -12.47
C ALA A 272 11.19 -16.78 -12.54
N MET A 273 11.87 -16.03 -11.68
CA MET A 273 13.33 -16.02 -11.59
C MET A 273 13.88 -17.41 -11.22
N ALA A 274 13.25 -18.12 -10.28
CA ALA A 274 13.64 -19.49 -9.94
C ALA A 274 13.44 -20.47 -11.11
N THR A 275 12.34 -20.34 -11.86
CA THR A 275 12.06 -21.16 -13.06
C THR A 275 13.14 -20.96 -14.14
N MET A 276 13.60 -19.73 -14.35
CA MET A 276 14.57 -19.40 -15.38
C MET A 276 16.01 -19.77 -15.00
N THR A 277 16.33 -19.82 -13.70
CA THR A 277 17.71 -20.02 -13.21
C THR A 277 17.99 -21.42 -12.66
N GLY A 278 16.96 -22.29 -12.57
CA GLY A 278 17.12 -23.72 -12.28
C GLY A 278 16.72 -24.15 -10.87
N LYS A 279 16.66 -25.49 -10.67
CA LYS A 279 16.06 -26.16 -9.50
C LYS A 279 16.64 -25.77 -8.12
N GLU A 280 17.91 -25.39 -8.04
CA GLU A 280 18.53 -25.00 -6.76
C GLU A 280 17.91 -23.73 -6.17
N LYS A 281 17.46 -22.80 -7.00
CA LYS A 281 16.78 -21.58 -6.52
C LYS A 281 15.38 -21.84 -5.99
N PHE A 282 14.67 -22.87 -6.44
CA PHE A 282 13.38 -23.23 -5.87
C PHE A 282 13.47 -23.58 -4.38
N LYS A 283 14.55 -24.25 -3.96
CA LYS A 283 14.77 -24.61 -2.55
C LYS A 283 14.86 -23.37 -1.63
N VAL A 284 15.28 -22.23 -2.19
CA VAL A 284 15.39 -20.96 -1.46
C VAL A 284 14.11 -20.14 -1.59
N VAL A 285 13.51 -20.11 -2.78
CA VAL A 285 12.36 -19.26 -3.09
C VAL A 285 11.06 -19.76 -2.42
N PHE A 286 10.80 -21.07 -2.40
CA PHE A 286 9.60 -21.60 -1.75
C PHE A 286 9.49 -21.29 -0.26
N PRO A 287 10.54 -21.47 0.56
CA PRO A 287 10.50 -21.06 1.96
C PRO A 287 10.30 -19.54 2.13
N LEU A 288 10.87 -18.71 1.23
CA LEU A 288 10.70 -17.26 1.27
C LEU A 288 9.25 -16.86 1.01
N ILE A 289 8.64 -17.41 -0.06
CA ILE A 289 7.22 -17.20 -0.38
C ILE A 289 6.34 -17.69 0.77
N GLY A 290 6.61 -18.87 1.31
CA GLY A 290 5.88 -19.44 2.45
C GLY A 290 5.94 -18.56 3.69
N LYS A 291 7.12 -17.98 3.99
CA LYS A 291 7.29 -17.05 5.10
C LYS A 291 6.49 -15.74 4.90
N ASP A 292 6.53 -15.18 3.68
CA ASP A 292 5.77 -13.96 3.37
C ASP A 292 4.25 -14.23 3.46
N PHE A 293 3.80 -15.37 2.92
CA PHE A 293 2.40 -15.80 3.02
C PHE A 293 1.97 -16.02 4.49
N LEU A 294 2.79 -16.69 5.29
CA LEU A 294 2.51 -16.91 6.71
C LEU A 294 2.39 -15.58 7.47
N LYS A 295 3.29 -14.63 7.23
CA LYS A 295 3.22 -13.30 7.84
C LYS A 295 1.92 -12.57 7.45
N MET A 296 1.52 -12.68 6.18
CA MET A 296 0.26 -12.12 5.68
C MET A 296 -0.95 -12.75 6.38
N MET A 297 -0.94 -14.08 6.61
CA MET A 297 -1.99 -14.78 7.36
C MET A 297 -2.04 -14.36 8.84
N VAL A 298 -0.91 -14.13 9.48
CA VAL A 298 -0.85 -13.58 10.85
C VAL A 298 -1.49 -12.20 10.90
N GLY A 299 -1.18 -11.34 9.92
CA GLY A 299 -1.81 -10.02 9.81
C GLY A 299 -3.32 -10.10 9.60
N LEU A 300 -3.79 -11.03 8.77
CA LEU A 300 -5.23 -11.28 8.57
C LEU A 300 -5.90 -11.77 9.86
N ALA A 301 -5.29 -12.75 10.54
CA ALA A 301 -5.81 -13.27 11.79
C ALA A 301 -5.93 -12.19 12.89
N ALA A 302 -4.94 -11.30 12.97
CA ALA A 302 -4.99 -10.13 13.85
C ALA A 302 -6.16 -9.20 13.49
N SER A 303 -6.37 -8.93 12.20
CA SER A 303 -7.49 -8.09 11.72
C SER A 303 -8.86 -8.71 12.06
N VAL A 304 -9.01 -10.01 11.79
CA VAL A 304 -10.24 -10.75 12.14
C VAL A 304 -10.45 -10.76 13.64
N GLY A 305 -9.40 -10.96 14.43
CA GLY A 305 -9.47 -10.91 15.91
C GLY A 305 -9.97 -9.57 16.43
N VAL A 306 -9.49 -8.45 15.85
CA VAL A 306 -10.00 -7.10 16.20
C VAL A 306 -11.48 -6.96 15.88
N VAL A 307 -11.92 -7.39 14.69
CA VAL A 307 -13.34 -7.34 14.31
C VAL A 307 -14.21 -8.15 15.25
N LEU A 308 -13.81 -9.38 15.56
CA LEU A 308 -14.55 -10.24 16.51
C LEU A 308 -14.60 -9.61 17.89
N ALA A 309 -13.50 -9.05 18.38
CA ALA A 309 -13.46 -8.37 19.66
C ALA A 309 -14.43 -7.16 19.70
N ILE A 310 -14.42 -6.34 18.63
CA ILE A 310 -15.33 -5.17 18.55
C ILE A 310 -16.78 -5.63 18.53
N HIS A 311 -17.15 -6.52 17.61
CA HIS A 311 -18.57 -6.87 17.40
C HIS A 311 -19.17 -7.78 18.47
N TYR A 312 -18.40 -8.68 19.06
CA TYR A 312 -18.93 -9.69 19.99
C TYR A 312 -18.58 -9.45 21.45
N VAL A 313 -17.61 -8.57 21.74
CA VAL A 313 -17.18 -8.30 23.12
C VAL A 313 -17.40 -6.85 23.48
N ILE A 314 -16.78 -5.90 22.75
CA ILE A 314 -16.73 -4.49 23.15
C ILE A 314 -18.10 -3.84 23.00
N VAL A 315 -18.70 -3.90 21.80
CA VAL A 315 -20.00 -3.26 21.53
C VAL A 315 -21.14 -3.86 22.39
N PRO A 316 -21.28 -5.20 22.54
CA PRO A 316 -22.30 -5.76 23.40
C PRO A 316 -22.10 -5.47 24.89
N ALA A 317 -20.85 -5.29 25.33
CA ALA A 317 -20.55 -4.93 26.73
C ALA A 317 -20.78 -3.45 27.04
N GLY A 318 -21.04 -2.61 26.03
CA GLY A 318 -21.21 -1.16 26.22
C GLY A 318 -19.91 -0.44 26.60
N LEU A 319 -18.73 -1.01 26.20
CA LEU A 319 -17.41 -0.50 26.53
C LEU A 319 -16.89 0.52 25.52
#